data_175e6a5cac39ca3a7931a455a126c024
#
_entry.id   175e6a5cac39ca3a7931a455a126c024
#
_cell.length_a   1.000
_cell.length_b   1.000
_cell.length_c   1.000
_cell.angle_alpha   90.00
_cell.angle_beta   90.00
_cell.angle_gamma   90.00
#
_symmetry.space_group_name_H-M   'P 1'
#
loop_
_entity.id
_entity.type
_entity.pdbx_description
1 polymer ?
#
loop_
_entity_poly.entity_id
_entity_poly.type
_entity_poly.pdbx_seq_one_letter_code
_entity_poly.pdbx_strand_id
1 'polypeptide(L)' 'MTDSGYKRYCDCSIDDLEAIVEDLENMSISALKNKKLDMRKRILGAVKEAKLVIEKRLKK' A
#
# COMPACT_ATOMS: atom_id res chain seq x y z
N MET A 1 -19.48 -5.53 -6.23
CA MET A 1 -19.21 -5.20 -5.88
C MET A 1 -18.24 -4.63 -5.64
N THR A 2 -17.84 -4.26 -5.42
CA THR A 2 -17.05 -3.53 -5.37
C THR A 2 -16.23 -3.43 -4.45
N ASP A 3 -15.71 -4.13 -4.02
CA ASP A 3 -14.98 -4.10 -3.17
C ASP A 3 -13.86 -3.55 -3.33
N SER A 4 -13.45 -2.79 -3.19
CA SER A 4 -12.31 -2.20 -3.42
C SER A 4 -11.24 -2.54 -2.51
N GLY A 5 -9.99 -2.21 -2.80
CA GLY A 5 -8.89 -2.43 -1.90
C GLY A 5 -9.04 -1.66 -0.61
N TYR A 6 -9.75 -0.59 -0.68
CA TYR A 6 -10.00 0.21 0.50
C TYR A 6 -10.68 -0.60 1.60
N LYS A 7 -11.69 -1.37 1.21
CA LYS A 7 -12.40 -2.18 2.16
C LYS A 7 -11.51 -3.25 2.77
N ARG A 8 -10.61 -3.82 1.95
CA ARG A 8 -9.70 -4.78 2.41
C ARG A 8 -8.81 -4.21 3.48
N TYR A 9 -8.30 -2.98 3.31
CA TYR A 9 -7.44 -2.34 4.28
C TYR A 9 -8.18 -1.98 5.55
N CYS A 10 -9.48 -1.78 5.48
CA CYS A 10 -10.24 -1.44 6.67
C CYS A 10 -10.28 -2.55 7.69
N ASP A 11 -10.09 -3.78 7.25
CA ASP A 11 -10.09 -4.93 8.15
C ASP A 11 -8.75 -5.18 8.80
N CYS A 12 -7.72 -4.46 8.40
CA CYS A 12 -6.39 -4.67 8.92
C CYS A 12 -6.12 -3.74 10.10
N SER A 13 -5.29 -4.20 11.03
CA SER A 13 -4.84 -3.31 12.08
C SER A 13 -3.80 -2.36 11.52
N ILE A 14 -3.46 -1.32 12.29
CA ILE A 14 -2.44 -0.39 11.85
C ILE A 14 -1.10 -1.08 11.70
N ASP A 15 -0.78 -2.00 12.59
CA ASP A 15 0.45 -2.76 12.49
C ASP A 15 0.50 -3.54 11.18
N ASP A 16 -0.61 -4.17 10.83
CA ASP A 16 -0.69 -4.91 9.57
C ASP A 16 -0.52 -3.99 8.38
N LEU A 17 -1.15 -2.83 8.44
CA LEU A 17 -1.05 -1.87 7.36
C LEU A 17 0.38 -1.39 7.18
N GLU A 18 1.07 -1.15 8.28
CA GLU A 18 2.45 -0.71 8.21
C GLU A 18 3.33 -1.80 7.60
N ALA A 19 3.07 -3.04 7.95
CA ALA A 19 3.83 -4.14 7.37
C ALA A 19 3.57 -4.23 5.86
N ILE A 20 2.32 -4.03 5.46
CA ILE A 20 1.97 -4.05 4.04
C ILE A 20 2.71 -2.93 3.30
N VAL A 21 2.73 -1.75 3.88
CA VAL A 21 3.43 -0.62 3.27
C VAL A 21 4.91 -0.93 3.10
N GLU A 22 5.50 -1.50 4.13
CA GLU A 22 6.92 -1.84 4.07
C GLU A 22 7.19 -2.85 2.96
N ASP A 23 6.36 -3.88 2.86
CA ASP A 23 6.52 -4.87 1.81
C ASP A 23 6.38 -4.23 0.43
N LEU A 24 5.39 -3.37 0.27
CA LEU A 24 5.17 -2.72 -1.01
C LEU A 24 6.34 -1.82 -1.38
N GLU A 25 6.89 -1.12 -0.40
CA GLU A 25 8.04 -0.27 -0.66
C GLU A 25 9.24 -1.09 -1.11
N ASN A 26 9.45 -2.23 -0.47
CA ASN A 26 10.54 -3.11 -0.87
C ASN A 26 10.32 -3.62 -2.29
N MET A 27 9.08 -3.95 -2.62
CA MET A 27 8.78 -4.40 -3.96
C MET A 27 9.02 -3.30 -4.99
N SER A 28 8.71 -2.06 -4.63
CA SER A 28 8.92 -0.96 -5.56
C SER A 28 10.41 -0.75 -5.84
N ILE A 29 11.24 -0.92 -4.83
CA ILE A 29 12.68 -0.82 -5.01
C ILE A 29 13.15 -1.92 -5.94
N SER A 30 12.66 -3.13 -5.74
CA SER A 30 13.03 -4.25 -6.59
C SER A 30 12.59 -4.00 -8.03
N ALA A 31 11.39 -3.47 -8.21
CA ALA A 31 10.90 -3.16 -9.55
C ALA A 31 11.77 -2.10 -10.21
N LEU A 32 12.24 -1.12 -9.44
CA LEU A 32 13.10 -0.09 -9.96
C LEU A 32 14.42 -0.70 -10.43
N LYS A 33 14.98 -1.59 -9.62
CA LYS A 33 16.24 -2.24 -9.98
C LYS A 33 16.10 -3.06 -11.25
N ASN A 34 14.94 -3.64 -11.48
CA ASN A 34 14.68 -4.43 -12.67
C ASN A 34 14.12 -3.60 -13.81
N LYS A 35 14.09 -2.29 -13.64
CA LYS A 35 13.62 -1.36 -14.66
C LYS A 35 12.17 -1.62 -15.05
N LYS A 36 11.36 -2.07 -14.11
CA LYS A 36 9.95 -2.30 -14.36
C LYS A 36 9.15 -1.13 -13.82
N LEU A 37 9.21 -0.03 -14.55
CA LEU A 37 8.62 1.22 -14.07
C LEU A 37 7.11 1.15 -13.95
N ASP A 38 6.46 0.39 -14.83
CA ASP A 38 5.01 0.27 -14.76
C ASP A 38 4.59 -0.42 -13.46
N MET A 39 5.29 -1.47 -13.10
CA MET A 39 5.01 -2.15 -11.86
C MET A 39 5.28 -1.25 -10.68
N ARG A 40 6.37 -0.51 -10.76
CA ARG A 40 6.70 0.41 -9.68
C ARG A 40 5.59 1.43 -9.45
N LYS A 41 5.04 1.96 -10.53
CA LYS A 41 3.94 2.92 -10.42
C LYS A 41 2.75 2.32 -9.71
N ARG A 42 2.39 1.12 -10.07
CA ARG A 42 1.26 0.44 -9.44
C ARG A 42 1.51 0.22 -7.95
N ILE A 43 2.72 -0.22 -7.63
CA ILE A 43 3.08 -0.48 -6.24
C ILE A 43 3.03 0.81 -5.44
N LEU A 44 3.56 1.89 -5.99
CA LEU A 44 3.54 3.17 -5.29
C LEU A 44 2.11 3.67 -5.07
N GLY A 45 1.22 3.39 -6.02
CA GLY A 45 -0.18 3.73 -5.84
C GLY A 45 -0.79 2.98 -4.67
N ALA A 46 -0.46 1.71 -4.55
CA ALA A 46 -0.96 0.92 -3.42
C ALA A 46 -0.38 1.42 -2.11
N VAL A 47 0.89 1.80 -2.10
CA VAL A 47 1.51 2.35 -0.91
C VAL A 47 0.78 3.61 -0.46
N LYS A 48 0.49 4.48 -1.42
CA LYS A 48 -0.19 5.72 -1.11
C LYS A 48 -1.56 5.45 -0.50
N GLU A 49 -2.27 4.50 -1.06
CA GLU A 49 -3.59 4.16 -0.55
C GLU A 49 -3.53 3.61 0.86
N ALA A 50 -2.60 2.71 1.10
CA ALA A 50 -2.46 2.15 2.44
C ALA A 50 -2.11 3.22 3.45
N LYS A 51 -1.23 4.14 3.08
CA LYS A 51 -0.86 5.23 3.97
C LYS A 51 -2.04 6.13 4.30
N LEU A 52 -2.91 6.36 3.31
CA LEU A 52 -4.10 7.17 3.54
C LEU A 52 -5.02 6.50 4.56
N VAL A 53 -5.17 5.19 4.47
CA VAL A 53 -6.01 4.48 5.43
C VAL A 53 -5.43 4.60 6.83
N ILE A 54 -4.13 4.44 6.95
CA ILE A 54 -3.46 4.58 8.25
C ILE A 54 -3.71 5.97 8.81
N GLU A 55 -3.54 6.98 7.98
CA GLU A 55 -3.70 8.34 8.39
C GLU A 55 -5.12 8.61 8.89
N LYS A 56 -6.10 8.10 8.18
CA LYS A 56 -7.48 8.28 8.58
C LYS A 56 -7.77 7.65 9.93
N ARG A 57 -7.17 6.51 10.17
CA ARG A 57 -7.38 5.85 11.45
C ARG A 57 -6.74 6.60 12.60
N LEU A 58 -5.55 7.13 12.35
CA LEU A 58 -4.86 7.87 13.39
C LEU A 58 -5.54 9.19 13.70
N LYS A 59 -6.27 9.72 12.73
CA LYS A 59 -6.95 10.98 12.95
C LYS A 59 -8.27 10.85 13.65
N LYS A 60 -8.74 9.68 13.90
CA LYS A 60 -9.96 9.53 14.58
C LYS A 60 -9.85 10.02 15.95
#